data_25b9aeb774cdbb0452b030680e91254d
#
_entry.id   25b9aeb774cdbb0452b030680e91254d
#
_cell.length_a   1.000
_cell.length_b   1.000
_cell.length_c   1.000
_cell.angle_alpha   90.00
_cell.angle_beta   90.00
_cell.angle_gamma   90.00
#
_symmetry.space_group_name_H-M   'P 1'
#
loop_
_entity.id
_entity.type
_entity.pdbx_description
1 polymer ?
#
loop_
_entity_poly.entity_id
_entity_poly.type
_entity_poly.pdbx_seq_one_letter_code
_entity_poly.pdbx_strand_id
1 'polypeptide(L)'
;MKRLIIRRLLQVIPILLGMSLLSFIIIQSAPGDYFTQLKLNPEISPETIERMRQSFGLDRNVFVQYLYWLKNLCTFNFGVSFAYHIPVLTLIRFRLTNTLCLALFSLVVSWIIALPFGVLAGYREEGMLDRIASFFAYLSVSIPSFFLALLFVYWVSQHSFLPLGGTRSVFGPSVST
;
A
#
# COMPACT_ATOMS: atom_id res chain seq x y z
N MET A 1 21.44 16.85 -19.59
CA MET A 1 20.71 16.22 -18.48
C MET A 1 19.38 16.93 -18.14
N LYS A 2 19.33 18.23 -17.92
CA LYS A 2 18.06 18.96 -17.60
C LYS A 2 16.95 18.73 -18.62
N ARG A 3 17.26 18.77 -19.92
CA ARG A 3 16.25 18.58 -21.01
C ARG A 3 15.61 17.17 -20.99
N LEU A 4 16.38 16.14 -20.62
CA LEU A 4 15.87 14.76 -20.50
C LEU A 4 14.94 14.61 -19.30
N ILE A 5 15.29 15.22 -18.17
CA ILE A 5 14.46 15.20 -16.96
C ILE A 5 13.12 15.91 -17.20
N ILE A 6 13.16 17.10 -17.79
CA ILE A 6 11.95 17.87 -18.11
C ILE A 6 11.06 17.09 -19.08
N ARG A 7 11.63 16.50 -20.15
CA ARG A 7 10.88 15.70 -21.10
C ARG A 7 10.22 14.50 -20.43
N ARG A 8 10.90 13.81 -19.53
CA ARG A 8 10.34 12.68 -18.77
C ARG A 8 9.22 13.13 -17.81
N LEU A 9 9.41 14.23 -17.09
CA LEU A 9 8.38 14.79 -16.22
C LEU A 9 7.11 15.17 -17.00
N LEU A 10 7.27 15.80 -18.18
CA LEU A 10 6.14 16.13 -19.04
C LEU A 10 5.42 14.90 -19.59
N GLN A 11 6.13 13.78 -19.79
CA GLN A 11 5.51 12.52 -20.22
C GLN A 11 4.77 11.80 -19.09
N VAL A 12 5.23 11.96 -17.84
CA VAL A 12 4.59 11.33 -16.67
C VAL A 12 3.20 11.92 -16.39
N ILE A 13 3.02 13.22 -16.59
CA ILE A 13 1.74 13.90 -16.32
C ILE A 13 0.56 13.28 -17.10
N PRO A 14 0.60 13.19 -18.45
CA PRO A 14 -0.51 12.59 -19.21
C PRO A 14 -0.71 11.10 -18.89
N ILE A 15 0.36 10.38 -18.59
CA ILE A 15 0.26 8.97 -18.17
C ILE A 15 -0.48 8.86 -16.84
N LEU A 16 -0.12 9.66 -15.85
CA LEU A 16 -0.80 9.65 -14.55
C LEU A 16 -2.27 10.07 -14.68
N LEU A 17 -2.57 11.09 -15.50
CA LEU A 17 -3.95 11.49 -15.74
C LEU A 17 -4.75 10.38 -16.45
N GLY A 18 -4.16 9.74 -17.45
CA GLY A 18 -4.80 8.62 -18.15
C GLY A 18 -5.07 7.44 -17.23
N MET A 19 -4.08 7.05 -16.42
CA MET A 19 -4.21 5.95 -15.45
C MET A 19 -5.24 6.27 -14.36
N SER A 20 -5.23 7.51 -13.83
CA SER A 20 -6.20 7.91 -12.80
C SER A 20 -7.63 7.96 -13.35
N LEU A 21 -7.81 8.44 -14.59
CA LEU A 21 -9.13 8.46 -15.24
C LEU A 21 -9.64 7.04 -15.48
N LEU A 22 -8.80 6.15 -16.01
CA LEU A 22 -9.17 4.75 -16.20
C LEU A 22 -9.53 4.07 -14.89
N SER A 23 -8.72 4.25 -13.86
CA SER A 23 -9.00 3.71 -12.51
C SER A 23 -10.33 4.24 -11.97
N PHE A 24 -10.59 5.54 -12.15
CA PHE A 24 -11.83 6.16 -11.69
C PHE A 24 -13.05 5.57 -12.40
N ILE A 25 -12.98 5.40 -13.72
CA ILE A 25 -14.06 4.80 -14.54
C ILE A 25 -14.29 3.34 -14.10
N ILE A 26 -13.23 2.56 -13.90
CA ILE A 26 -13.33 1.16 -13.47
C ILE A 26 -14.02 1.06 -12.11
N ILE A 27 -13.60 1.88 -11.14
CA ILE A 27 -14.20 1.91 -9.79
C ILE A 27 -15.67 2.31 -9.88
N GLN A 28 -15.99 3.32 -10.68
CA GLN A 28 -17.37 3.80 -10.84
C GLN A 28 -18.27 2.81 -11.59
N SER A 29 -17.69 1.94 -12.42
CA SER A 29 -18.40 0.89 -13.14
C SER A 29 -18.68 -0.35 -12.27
N ALA A 30 -18.03 -0.46 -11.11
CA ALA A 30 -18.28 -1.54 -10.18
C ALA A 30 -19.71 -1.46 -9.61
N PRO A 31 -20.45 -2.58 -9.55
CA PRO A 31 -21.80 -2.58 -9.01
C PRO A 31 -21.78 -2.31 -7.50
N GLY A 32 -22.53 -1.30 -7.08
CA GLY A 32 -22.65 -0.89 -5.67
C GLY A 32 -21.56 0.09 -5.22
N ASP A 33 -21.92 0.89 -4.25
CA ASP A 33 -21.04 1.83 -3.56
C ASP A 33 -21.13 1.62 -2.05
N TYR A 34 -20.31 2.33 -1.28
CA TYR A 34 -20.35 2.29 0.17
C TYR A 34 -21.78 2.58 0.72
N PHE A 35 -22.51 3.47 0.08
CA PHE A 35 -23.87 3.84 0.49
C PHE A 35 -24.87 2.72 0.20
N THR A 36 -24.60 1.85 -0.76
CA THR A 36 -25.39 0.66 -1.02
C THR A 36 -25.34 -0.30 0.17
N GLN A 37 -24.18 -0.43 0.83
CA GLN A 37 -24.05 -1.22 2.05
C GLN A 37 -24.78 -0.57 3.23
N LEU A 38 -24.77 0.76 3.33
CA LEU A 38 -25.50 1.49 4.37
C LEU A 38 -27.03 1.32 4.25
N LYS A 39 -27.56 1.11 3.04
CA LYS A 39 -28.99 0.81 2.82
C LYS A 39 -29.45 -0.50 3.47
N LEU A 40 -28.52 -1.41 3.75
CA LEU A 40 -28.81 -2.66 4.45
C LEU A 40 -28.89 -2.49 5.97
N ASN A 41 -28.49 -1.34 6.49
CA ASN A 41 -28.61 -1.03 7.91
C ASN A 41 -29.97 -0.38 8.20
N PRO A 42 -30.88 -1.03 8.93
CA PRO A 42 -32.22 -0.51 9.22
C PRO A 42 -32.24 0.73 10.12
N GLU A 43 -31.11 1.04 10.79
CA GLU A 43 -31.00 2.20 11.67
C GLU A 43 -30.81 3.52 10.91
N ILE A 44 -30.44 3.46 9.61
CA ILE A 44 -30.15 4.64 8.80
C ILE A 44 -31.29 4.86 7.80
N SER A 45 -31.94 6.02 7.91
CA SER A 45 -33.03 6.33 6.99
C SER A 45 -32.54 6.49 5.55
N PRO A 46 -33.34 6.05 4.55
CA PRO A 46 -32.99 6.23 3.12
C PRO A 46 -32.71 7.69 2.74
N GLU A 47 -33.41 8.63 3.38
CA GLU A 47 -33.24 10.07 3.17
C GLU A 47 -31.86 10.55 3.64
N THR A 48 -31.39 10.03 4.75
CA THR A 48 -30.03 10.35 5.27
C THR A 48 -28.94 9.86 4.32
N ILE A 49 -29.11 8.66 3.77
CA ILE A 49 -28.20 8.10 2.79
C ILE A 49 -28.16 8.96 1.51
N GLU A 50 -29.31 9.38 1.04
CA GLU A 50 -29.40 10.21 -0.16
C GLU A 50 -28.77 11.60 0.06
N ARG A 51 -28.99 12.23 1.20
CA ARG A 51 -28.31 13.49 1.59
C ARG A 51 -26.80 13.32 1.66
N MET A 52 -26.32 12.22 2.22
CA MET A 52 -24.90 11.90 2.21
C MET A 52 -24.35 11.76 0.78
N ARG A 53 -25.05 11.03 -0.07
CA ARG A 53 -24.68 10.85 -1.48
C ARG A 53 -24.55 12.16 -2.22
N GLN A 54 -25.51 13.06 -2.04
CA GLN A 54 -25.50 14.41 -2.63
C GLN A 54 -24.37 15.27 -2.06
N SER A 55 -24.10 15.20 -0.75
CA SER A 55 -23.01 15.97 -0.13
C SER A 55 -21.63 15.56 -0.64
N PHE A 56 -21.46 14.31 -1.05
CA PHE A 56 -20.23 13.81 -1.70
C PHE A 56 -20.26 13.98 -3.23
N GLY A 57 -21.34 14.50 -3.81
CA GLY A 57 -21.49 14.76 -5.23
C GLY A 57 -21.55 13.50 -6.09
N LEU A 58 -21.94 12.37 -5.50
CA LEU A 58 -22.07 11.07 -6.19
C LEU A 58 -23.32 10.96 -7.08
N ASP A 59 -24.20 11.94 -7.02
CA ASP A 59 -25.35 12.14 -7.90
C ASP A 59 -24.99 12.76 -9.26
N ARG A 60 -23.76 13.31 -9.37
CA ARG A 60 -23.29 14.00 -10.57
C ARG A 60 -22.77 13.05 -11.62
N ASN A 61 -22.62 13.56 -12.87
CA ASN A 61 -21.99 12.82 -13.96
C ASN A 61 -20.56 12.39 -13.56
N VAL A 62 -20.17 11.17 -13.92
CA VAL A 62 -18.87 10.55 -13.61
C VAL A 62 -17.69 11.47 -13.96
N PHE A 63 -17.77 12.17 -15.10
CA PHE A 63 -16.72 13.10 -15.50
C PHE A 63 -16.59 14.31 -14.55
N VAL A 64 -17.73 14.83 -14.09
CA VAL A 64 -17.76 15.93 -13.10
C VAL A 64 -17.20 15.47 -11.77
N GLN A 65 -17.54 14.27 -11.33
CA GLN A 65 -16.99 13.66 -10.11
C GLN A 65 -15.46 13.53 -10.22
N TYR A 66 -14.95 13.07 -11.36
CA TYR A 66 -13.50 12.97 -11.60
C TYR A 66 -12.80 14.33 -11.52
N LEU A 67 -13.36 15.38 -12.10
CA LEU A 67 -12.78 16.73 -12.03
C LEU A 67 -12.77 17.27 -10.59
N TYR A 68 -13.82 17.05 -9.80
CA TYR A 68 -13.85 17.40 -8.39
C TYR A 68 -12.81 16.64 -7.59
N TRP A 69 -12.70 15.34 -7.83
CA TRP A 69 -11.68 14.52 -7.20
C TRP A 69 -10.26 15.01 -7.55
N LEU A 70 -9.99 15.30 -8.82
CA LEU A 70 -8.71 15.82 -9.27
C LEU A 70 -8.38 17.19 -8.63
N LYS A 71 -9.37 18.09 -8.54
CA LYS A 71 -9.22 19.37 -7.85
C LYS A 71 -8.87 19.15 -6.37
N ASN A 72 -9.56 18.28 -5.69
CA ASN A 72 -9.31 17.95 -4.29
C ASN A 72 -7.91 17.33 -4.11
N LEU A 73 -7.48 16.48 -5.02
CA LEU A 73 -6.14 15.91 -5.03
C LEU A 73 -5.06 17.01 -5.13
N CYS A 74 -5.25 18.00 -6.03
CA CYS A 74 -4.34 19.12 -6.20
C CYS A 74 -4.28 20.04 -4.97
N THR A 75 -5.33 20.09 -4.17
CA THR A 75 -5.40 20.87 -2.92
C THR A 75 -5.02 20.04 -1.67
N PHE A 76 -4.48 18.83 -1.84
CA PHE A 76 -4.16 17.89 -0.78
C PHE A 76 -5.35 17.53 0.13
N ASN A 77 -6.57 17.71 -0.36
CA ASN A 77 -7.78 17.29 0.31
C ASN A 77 -8.18 15.88 -0.14
N PHE A 78 -7.70 14.87 0.56
CA PHE A 78 -7.96 13.46 0.25
C PHE A 78 -9.29 12.96 0.84
N GLY A 79 -10.05 13.83 1.51
CA GLY A 79 -11.31 13.47 2.14
C GLY A 79 -11.16 12.57 3.37
N VAL A 80 -12.26 11.90 3.71
CA VAL A 80 -12.37 11.00 4.87
C VAL A 80 -12.57 9.56 4.38
N SER A 81 -11.89 8.63 5.01
CA SER A 81 -12.08 7.20 4.77
C SER A 81 -13.40 6.74 5.35
N PHE A 82 -14.28 6.20 4.52
CA PHE A 82 -15.55 5.66 4.99
C PHE A 82 -15.40 4.42 5.88
N ALA A 83 -14.38 3.61 5.61
CA ALA A 83 -14.13 2.39 6.39
C ALA A 83 -13.54 2.66 7.78
N TYR A 84 -12.72 3.72 7.91
CA TYR A 84 -12.01 4.02 9.16
C TYR A 84 -12.50 5.29 9.86
N HIS A 85 -13.39 6.06 9.24
CA HIS A 85 -13.93 7.33 9.75
C HIS A 85 -12.88 8.37 10.16
N ILE A 86 -11.71 8.33 9.54
CA ILE A 86 -10.60 9.26 9.77
C ILE A 86 -10.13 9.89 8.44
N PRO A 87 -9.47 11.06 8.48
CA PRO A 87 -8.91 11.67 7.27
C PRO A 87 -7.97 10.72 6.53
N VAL A 88 -8.16 10.57 5.21
CA VAL A 88 -7.35 9.67 4.37
C VAL A 88 -5.86 10.02 4.48
N LEU A 89 -5.51 11.32 4.57
CA LEU A 89 -4.13 11.76 4.71
C LEU A 89 -3.48 11.21 5.99
N THR A 90 -4.21 11.17 7.10
CA THR A 90 -3.74 10.58 8.37
C THR A 90 -3.48 9.08 8.21
N LEU A 91 -4.38 8.37 7.54
CA LEU A 91 -4.23 6.95 7.26
C LEU A 91 -3.01 6.68 6.37
N ILE A 92 -2.84 7.47 5.31
CA ILE A 92 -1.67 7.38 4.40
C ILE A 92 -0.38 7.61 5.19
N ARG A 93 -0.29 8.68 5.96
CA ARG A 93 0.91 9.00 6.77
C ARG A 93 1.27 7.87 7.71
N PHE A 94 0.28 7.33 8.42
CA PHE A 94 0.49 6.21 9.33
C PHE A 94 1.01 4.97 8.59
N ARG A 95 0.35 4.57 7.51
CA ARG A 95 0.74 3.41 6.71
C ARG A 95 2.10 3.60 6.05
N LEU A 96 2.33 4.77 5.46
CA LEU A 96 3.59 5.10 4.80
C LEU A 96 4.78 5.08 5.77
N THR A 97 4.63 5.68 6.95
CA THR A 97 5.68 5.67 7.97
C THR A 97 6.04 4.25 8.39
N ASN A 98 5.04 3.40 8.67
CA ASN A 98 5.29 2.02 9.05
C ASN A 98 5.98 1.23 7.93
N THR A 99 5.53 1.42 6.68
CA THR A 99 6.13 0.76 5.51
C THR A 99 7.56 1.23 5.28
N LEU A 100 7.83 2.54 5.39
CA LEU A 100 9.18 3.08 5.24
C LEU A 100 10.12 2.59 6.35
N CYS A 101 9.67 2.60 7.60
CA CYS A 101 10.47 2.07 8.72
C CYS A 101 10.81 0.59 8.50
N LEU A 102 9.84 -0.23 8.09
CA LEU A 102 10.07 -1.64 7.82
C LEU A 102 11.01 -1.85 6.63
N ALA A 103 10.80 -1.10 5.55
CA ALA A 103 11.64 -1.18 4.35
C ALA A 103 13.09 -0.77 4.62
N LEU A 104 13.29 0.34 5.35
CA LEU A 104 14.63 0.80 5.74
C LEU A 104 15.31 -0.21 6.66
N PHE A 105 14.61 -0.71 7.66
CA PHE A 105 15.15 -1.74 8.55
C PHE A 105 15.56 -3.00 7.77
N SER A 106 14.70 -3.49 6.90
CA SER A 106 14.96 -4.64 6.04
C SER A 106 16.17 -4.39 5.13
N LEU A 107 16.26 -3.20 4.53
CA LEU A 107 17.39 -2.81 3.68
C LEU A 107 18.72 -2.82 4.45
N VAL A 108 18.74 -2.21 5.64
CA VAL A 108 19.93 -2.16 6.48
C VAL A 108 20.39 -3.56 6.89
N VAL A 109 19.45 -4.40 7.36
CA VAL A 109 19.75 -5.80 7.72
C VAL A 109 20.28 -6.58 6.52
N SER A 110 19.65 -6.40 5.36
CA SER A 110 20.11 -7.05 4.12
C SER A 110 21.54 -6.63 3.76
N TRP A 111 21.87 -5.34 3.88
CA TRP A 111 23.22 -4.86 3.60
C TRP A 111 24.27 -5.37 4.60
N ILE A 112 23.94 -5.37 5.89
CA ILE A 112 24.84 -5.88 6.94
C ILE A 112 25.18 -7.36 6.70
N ILE A 113 24.25 -8.13 6.15
CA ILE A 113 24.47 -9.54 5.84
C ILE A 113 25.12 -9.69 4.46
N ALA A 114 24.54 -9.13 3.41
CA ALA A 114 24.92 -9.38 2.03
C ALA A 114 26.30 -8.83 1.68
N LEU A 115 26.68 -7.64 2.18
CA LEU A 115 27.98 -7.04 1.84
C LEU A 115 29.17 -7.84 2.36
N PRO A 116 29.24 -8.24 3.64
CA PRO A 116 30.39 -9.05 4.11
C PRO A 116 30.45 -10.40 3.40
N PHE A 117 29.33 -11.08 3.24
CA PHE A 117 29.30 -12.37 2.54
C PHE A 117 29.68 -12.24 1.07
N GLY A 118 29.20 -11.20 0.37
CA GLY A 118 29.55 -10.93 -1.02
C GLY A 118 31.04 -10.63 -1.20
N VAL A 119 31.64 -9.81 -0.32
CA VAL A 119 33.07 -9.50 -0.35
C VAL A 119 33.90 -10.75 -0.07
N LEU A 120 33.55 -11.54 0.93
CA LEU A 120 34.28 -12.77 1.28
C LEU A 120 34.18 -13.84 0.17
N ALA A 121 33.02 -13.96 -0.46
CA ALA A 121 32.83 -14.86 -1.60
C ALA A 121 33.67 -14.41 -2.80
N GLY A 122 33.69 -13.11 -3.13
CA GLY A 122 34.49 -12.56 -4.22
C GLY A 122 35.98 -12.60 -3.98
N TYR A 123 36.44 -12.59 -2.72
CA TYR A 123 37.89 -12.73 -2.42
C TYR A 123 38.41 -14.14 -2.66
N ARG A 124 37.56 -15.17 -2.54
CA ARG A 124 37.92 -16.58 -2.81
C ARG A 124 36.96 -17.16 -3.84
N GLU A 125 37.15 -16.74 -5.10
CA GLU A 125 36.40 -17.26 -6.25
C GLU A 125 36.48 -18.80 -6.28
N GLU A 126 35.35 -19.44 -6.60
CA GLU A 126 35.19 -20.91 -6.61
C GLU A 126 35.40 -21.62 -5.26
N GLY A 127 35.56 -20.87 -4.19
CA GLY A 127 35.70 -21.39 -2.84
C GLY A 127 34.38 -21.95 -2.29
N MET A 128 34.46 -22.63 -1.14
CA MET A 128 33.28 -23.16 -0.45
C MET A 128 32.29 -22.05 -0.05
N LEU A 129 32.79 -20.88 0.36
CA LEU A 129 31.95 -19.71 0.71
C LEU A 129 31.19 -19.18 -0.50
N ASP A 130 31.84 -19.09 -1.65
CA ASP A 130 31.21 -18.65 -2.90
C ASP A 130 30.07 -19.62 -3.32
N ARG A 131 30.31 -20.93 -3.22
CA ARG A 131 29.31 -21.95 -3.54
C ARG A 131 28.08 -21.87 -2.59
N ILE A 132 28.33 -21.67 -1.30
CA ILE A 132 27.26 -21.53 -0.30
C ILE A 132 26.46 -20.23 -0.55
N ALA A 133 27.14 -19.10 -0.77
CA ALA A 133 26.52 -17.83 -1.06
C ALA A 133 25.67 -17.90 -2.34
N SER A 134 26.21 -18.48 -3.40
CA SER A 134 25.51 -18.70 -4.67
C SER A 134 24.30 -19.63 -4.51
N PHE A 135 24.43 -20.71 -3.74
CA PHE A 135 23.31 -21.60 -3.45
C PHE A 135 22.13 -20.84 -2.79
N PHE A 136 22.42 -20.06 -1.74
CA PHE A 136 21.37 -19.26 -1.08
C PHE A 136 20.81 -18.15 -1.97
N ALA A 137 21.62 -17.52 -2.81
CA ALA A 137 21.17 -16.53 -3.77
C ALA A 137 20.19 -17.15 -4.79
N TYR A 138 20.53 -18.29 -5.39
CA TYR A 138 19.64 -18.99 -6.32
C TYR A 138 18.37 -19.49 -5.62
N LEU A 139 18.49 -20.02 -4.42
CA LEU A 139 17.33 -20.46 -3.63
C LEU A 139 16.36 -19.30 -3.36
N SER A 140 16.89 -18.12 -2.99
CA SER A 140 16.11 -16.93 -2.70
C SER A 140 15.33 -16.41 -3.93
N VAL A 141 15.92 -16.54 -5.12
CA VAL A 141 15.24 -16.17 -6.38
C VAL A 141 14.22 -17.22 -6.82
N SER A 142 14.50 -18.49 -6.52
CA SER A 142 13.63 -19.61 -6.91
C SER A 142 12.34 -19.69 -6.09
N ILE A 143 12.36 -19.24 -4.84
CA ILE A 143 11.20 -19.31 -3.96
C ILE A 143 10.43 -17.97 -4.01
N PRO A 144 9.12 -17.98 -4.35
CA PRO A 144 8.31 -16.77 -4.30
C PRO A 144 8.31 -16.13 -2.91
N SER A 145 8.57 -14.83 -2.82
CA SER A 145 8.69 -14.10 -1.55
C SER A 145 7.43 -14.19 -0.68
N PHE A 146 6.24 -14.21 -1.30
CA PHE A 146 4.97 -14.38 -0.56
C PHE A 146 4.89 -15.74 0.11
N PHE A 147 5.41 -16.80 -0.52
CA PHE A 147 5.41 -18.15 0.06
C PHE A 147 6.31 -18.24 1.29
N LEU A 148 7.52 -17.65 1.21
CA LEU A 148 8.41 -17.53 2.38
C LEU A 148 7.75 -16.74 3.51
N ALA A 149 7.05 -15.65 3.19
CA ALA A 149 6.32 -14.86 4.17
C ALA A 149 5.22 -15.68 4.87
N LEU A 150 4.44 -16.47 4.11
CA LEU A 150 3.41 -17.34 4.67
C LEU A 150 3.99 -18.46 5.54
N LEU A 151 5.08 -19.08 5.11
CA LEU A 151 5.79 -20.09 5.93
C LEU A 151 6.29 -19.49 7.24
N PHE A 152 6.84 -18.27 7.19
CA PHE A 152 7.32 -17.58 8.38
C PHE A 152 6.16 -17.24 9.33
N VAL A 153 5.06 -16.70 8.83
CA VAL A 153 3.84 -16.44 9.63
C VAL A 153 3.31 -17.74 10.25
N TYR A 154 3.24 -18.81 9.49
CA TYR A 154 2.81 -20.12 9.98
C TYR A 154 3.73 -20.62 11.11
N TRP A 155 5.05 -20.53 10.92
CA TRP A 155 6.02 -20.94 11.93
C TRP A 155 5.89 -20.10 13.21
N VAL A 156 5.75 -18.78 13.09
CA VAL A 156 5.54 -17.87 14.24
C VAL A 156 4.24 -18.19 14.95
N SER A 157 3.16 -18.52 14.22
CA SER A 157 1.86 -18.86 14.82
C SER A 157 1.91 -20.07 15.73
N GLN A 158 2.79 -21.03 15.41
CA GLN A 158 2.98 -22.25 16.22
C GLN A 158 3.78 -22.00 17.50
N HIS A 159 4.61 -20.98 17.54
CA HIS A 159 5.56 -20.77 18.63
C HIS A 159 5.18 -19.62 19.56
N SER A 160 4.11 -18.88 19.29
CA SER A 160 3.59 -17.73 20.09
C SER A 160 4.66 -16.69 20.50
N PHE A 161 5.79 -16.66 19.79
CA PHE A 161 6.96 -15.84 20.13
C PHE A 161 6.83 -14.41 19.64
N LEU A 162 6.13 -14.19 18.54
CA LEU A 162 5.96 -12.88 17.91
C LEU A 162 4.46 -12.62 17.62
N PRO A 163 4.03 -11.36 17.64
CA PRO A 163 2.67 -11.01 17.24
C PRO A 163 2.45 -11.31 15.76
N LEU A 164 1.36 -11.98 15.43
CA LEU A 164 1.02 -12.42 14.07
C LEU A 164 0.68 -11.28 13.09
N GLY A 165 0.48 -10.06 13.58
CA GLY A 165 0.17 -8.95 12.72
C GLY A 165 0.10 -7.61 13.43
N GLY A 166 0.30 -6.55 12.63
CA GLY A 166 0.17 -5.17 13.06
C GLY A 166 1.33 -4.66 13.92
N THR A 167 1.79 -3.45 13.60
CA THR A 167 2.80 -2.76 14.41
C THR A 167 2.15 -1.86 15.46
N ARG A 168 0.91 -1.41 15.22
CA ARG A 168 0.06 -0.62 16.14
C ARG A 168 -1.39 -0.65 15.66
N SER A 169 -2.34 -0.59 16.57
CA SER A 169 -3.73 -0.32 16.20
C SER A 169 -3.88 1.11 15.72
N VAL A 170 -4.67 1.33 14.67
CA VAL A 170 -4.99 2.68 14.16
C VAL A 170 -5.81 3.48 15.18
N PHE A 171 -6.40 2.81 16.16
CA PHE A 171 -7.35 3.34 17.13
C PHE A 171 -6.83 3.45 18.58
N GLY A 172 -5.52 3.51 18.80
CA GLY A 172 -4.95 3.64 20.15
C GLY A 172 -4.55 2.32 20.83
N PRO A 173 -4.20 2.33 22.10
CA PRO A 173 -3.72 1.13 22.79
C PRO A 173 -4.77 0.04 22.73
N SER A 174 -4.34 -1.10 22.20
CA SER A 174 -5.17 -2.28 22.01
C SER A 174 -6.00 -2.60 23.23
N VAL A 175 -7.30 -2.66 23.08
CA VAL A 175 -8.11 -3.50 23.96
C VAL A 175 -7.68 -4.94 23.67
N SER A 176 -6.89 -5.49 24.56
CA SER A 176 -6.57 -6.92 24.59
C SER A 176 -7.85 -7.67 24.92
N THR A 177 -8.33 -8.44 24.02
CA THR A 177 -9.17 -9.63 24.30
C THR A 177 -8.41 -10.85 23.88
#